data_9f90aee9be89298be444fb8a0c978412
#
_entry.id   9f90aee9be89298be444fb8a0c978412
#
_cell.length_a   1.000
_cell.length_b   1.000
_cell.length_c   1.000
_cell.angle_alpha   90.00
_cell.angle_beta   90.00
_cell.angle_gamma   90.00
#
_symmetry.space_group_name_H-M   'P 1'
#
loop_
_entity.id
_entity.type
_entity.pdbx_description
1 polymer ?
#
loop_
_entity_poly.entity_id
_entity_poly.type
_entity_poly.pdbx_seq_one_letter_code
_entity_poly.pdbx_strand_id
1 'polypeptide(L)'
;MSKVKRIEVLDGAASALYGSDAIGGVINIITDEKTMDNVVVSSDTRLSGKGQFSEGVNLDVTSKYLDSHTSYFHQEADSYQNNNMAVDAHGKEYETIAPLFIGFNSNVINQRFDIKPAKNFSMYAGGSYSYKLTDRPNSREDITGGSDYDMRSEGWRWEAGAKYKMGKHSVLFDFVNDNYHYGNLYQVATKTHDVGNFVRNKSQKYYEAELKGVFHFYDKATTIIGAGWRNDFLTATSGDVNNNVYTLAGYVQHDMEIIKNVSATLGMRYTKHGTFGNNFTPKVALMYAPGNFRFRAAYSRGFRAPGLDELYYHYFKIMGKRPVITFGNTNLKAESSNYVSLSAEYSNKFLTLSVMGYMNFVDNMIVKENITVDDAVRAELAQQFPEATADQLAQLKTYGHYINSNKGVVRGLQANATVSVTNDLSLMINYAYTNGRSKNAGTWTVLERTFKNSLTAGANYNHTWRNYTLGVNLNGRFQSATYYPGYDNAPGYGVINLNTTHTFTIGKMYKLVPSIGIDNVFDKTDHRIDTPSQKVALYSPGRMLVVGLKVNFAK
;
A
#
# COMPACT_ATOMS: atom_id res chain seq x y z
N MET A 1 8.54 9.80 6.34
CA MET A 1 7.49 10.73 5.85
C MET A 1 7.81 12.21 6.06
N SER A 2 9.02 12.57 6.48
CA SER A 2 9.41 13.95 6.83
C SER A 2 9.38 14.96 5.66
N LYS A 3 9.34 14.49 4.41
CA LYS A 3 9.33 15.32 3.20
C LYS A 3 7.98 15.30 2.43
N VAL A 4 6.93 14.73 3.00
CA VAL A 4 5.62 14.71 2.34
C VAL A 4 5.00 16.10 2.43
N LYS A 5 4.77 16.74 1.28
CA LYS A 5 4.09 18.02 1.17
C LYS A 5 2.57 17.85 1.26
N ARG A 6 2.03 16.89 0.51
CA ARG A 6 0.63 16.52 0.53
C ARG A 6 0.42 15.10 0.00
N ILE A 7 -0.68 14.52 0.40
CA ILE A 7 -1.19 13.25 -0.13
C ILE A 7 -2.47 13.56 -0.89
N GLU A 8 -2.53 13.13 -2.15
CA GLU A 8 -3.71 13.23 -3.00
C GLU A 8 -4.32 11.85 -3.15
N VAL A 9 -5.59 11.72 -2.87
CA VAL A 9 -6.34 10.48 -3.02
C VAL A 9 -7.32 10.66 -4.18
N LEU A 10 -7.20 9.78 -5.17
CA LEU A 10 -8.10 9.70 -6.31
C LEU A 10 -8.96 8.45 -6.11
N ASP A 11 -10.22 8.67 -5.74
CA ASP A 11 -11.18 7.58 -5.54
C ASP A 11 -11.64 7.00 -6.87
N GLY A 12 -11.79 5.67 -6.91
CA GLY A 12 -12.29 4.94 -8.06
C GLY A 12 -11.26 4.67 -9.15
N ALA A 13 -11.72 4.08 -10.24
CA ALA A 13 -10.83 3.63 -11.31
C ALA A 13 -10.06 4.80 -11.96
N ALA A 14 -8.75 4.75 -11.91
CA ALA A 14 -7.83 5.74 -12.47
C ALA A 14 -6.86 5.16 -13.52
N SER A 15 -7.18 3.98 -14.06
CA SER A 15 -6.32 3.25 -14.99
C SER A 15 -6.07 3.97 -16.31
N ALA A 16 -6.88 4.96 -16.68
CA ALA A 16 -6.66 5.77 -17.89
C ALA A 16 -5.30 6.52 -17.84
N LEU A 17 -4.86 6.99 -16.67
CA LEU A 17 -3.59 7.68 -16.51
C LEU A 17 -2.52 6.78 -15.86
N TYR A 18 -2.92 5.99 -14.85
CA TYR A 18 -1.98 5.24 -13.99
C TYR A 18 -1.81 3.76 -14.38
N GLY A 19 -2.62 3.24 -15.33
CA GLY A 19 -2.47 1.87 -15.84
C GLY A 19 -3.10 0.80 -14.95
N SER A 20 -2.53 -0.41 -14.95
CA SER A 20 -2.97 -1.54 -14.15
C SER A 20 -2.95 -1.21 -12.65
N ASP A 21 -3.77 -1.94 -11.87
CA ASP A 21 -3.88 -1.87 -10.41
C ASP A 21 -4.54 -0.59 -9.86
N ALA A 22 -4.80 0.42 -10.70
CA ALA A 22 -5.59 1.60 -10.33
C ALA A 22 -7.12 1.36 -10.46
N ILE A 23 -7.58 0.15 -10.15
CA ILE A 23 -8.99 -0.26 -10.22
C ILE A 23 -9.83 0.27 -9.06
N GLY A 24 -9.21 0.43 -7.89
CA GLY A 24 -9.85 0.92 -6.66
C GLY A 24 -9.58 2.39 -6.37
N GLY A 25 -8.54 2.96 -6.95
CA GLY A 25 -8.09 4.32 -6.72
C GLY A 25 -6.58 4.48 -6.80
N VAL A 26 -6.10 5.71 -6.56
CA VAL A 26 -4.68 6.06 -6.52
C VAL A 26 -4.38 6.94 -5.31
N ILE A 27 -3.32 6.66 -4.63
CA ILE A 27 -2.73 7.53 -3.61
C ILE A 27 -1.46 8.15 -4.20
N ASN A 28 -1.47 9.44 -4.42
CA ASN A 28 -0.34 10.20 -4.95
C ASN A 28 0.33 10.98 -3.81
N ILE A 29 1.58 10.64 -3.51
CA ILE A 29 2.35 11.28 -2.44
C ILE A 29 3.27 12.31 -3.09
N ILE A 30 2.97 13.58 -2.86
CA ILE A 30 3.78 14.70 -3.33
C ILE A 30 4.80 15.05 -2.26
N THR A 31 6.05 14.94 -2.59
CA THR A 31 7.16 15.37 -1.72
C THR A 31 7.55 16.81 -2.00
N ASP A 32 8.16 17.46 -1.02
CA ASP A 32 8.67 18.82 -1.20
C ASP A 32 10.05 18.75 -1.87
N GLU A 33 10.14 19.22 -3.11
CA GLU A 33 11.36 19.15 -3.94
C GLU A 33 12.29 20.37 -3.74
N LYS A 34 11.85 21.40 -3.00
CA LYS A 34 12.62 22.64 -2.88
C LYS A 34 12.83 23.03 -1.43
N THR A 35 14.06 22.89 -0.97
CA THR A 35 14.57 23.70 0.13
C THR A 35 15.09 25.01 -0.45
N MET A 36 14.74 26.15 0.16
CA MET A 36 15.32 27.45 -0.20
C MET A 36 16.73 27.60 0.40
N ASP A 37 17.06 26.73 1.34
CA ASP A 37 18.33 26.69 2.06
C ASP A 37 19.35 25.80 1.34
N ASN A 38 20.61 26.20 1.35
CA ASN A 38 21.67 25.46 0.66
C ASN A 38 21.95 24.09 1.27
N VAL A 39 21.77 23.95 2.57
CA VAL A 39 21.96 22.70 3.32
C VAL A 39 20.84 22.53 4.33
N VAL A 40 20.15 21.39 4.28
CA VAL A 40 19.17 20.99 5.29
C VAL A 40 19.52 19.61 5.82
N VAL A 41 19.66 19.53 7.14
CA VAL A 41 19.82 18.25 7.85
C VAL A 41 18.62 18.05 8.75
N SER A 42 18.02 16.89 8.71
CA SER A 42 16.95 16.53 9.65
C SER A 42 17.12 15.12 10.20
N SER A 43 16.83 14.97 11.48
CA SER A 43 16.71 13.69 12.18
C SER A 43 15.32 13.60 12.79
N ASP A 44 14.71 12.42 12.75
CA ASP A 44 13.37 12.12 13.27
C ASP A 44 13.42 10.79 13.99
N THR A 45 13.56 10.83 15.32
CA THR A 45 13.64 9.67 16.19
C THR A 45 12.29 9.45 16.86
N ARG A 46 11.81 8.20 16.88
CA ARG A 46 10.58 7.83 17.56
C ARG A 46 10.75 6.52 18.32
N LEU A 47 10.27 6.51 19.55
CA LEU A 47 10.18 5.35 20.44
C LEU A 47 8.73 5.09 20.80
N SER A 48 8.35 3.83 20.86
CA SER A 48 7.01 3.42 21.25
C SER A 48 7.07 2.11 22.02
N GLY A 49 5.94 1.69 22.64
CA GLY A 49 5.84 0.40 23.31
C GLY A 49 6.17 -0.78 22.38
N LYS A 50 6.41 -1.95 22.98
CA LYS A 50 6.74 -3.20 22.26
C LYS A 50 8.05 -3.11 21.43
N GLY A 51 9.07 -2.47 21.99
CA GLY A 51 10.39 -2.33 21.34
C GLY A 51 10.36 -1.57 20.01
N GLN A 52 9.31 -0.80 19.73
CA GLN A 52 9.26 -0.03 18.49
C GLN A 52 10.21 1.16 18.54
N PHE A 53 11.17 1.16 17.65
CA PHE A 53 12.11 2.23 17.43
C PHE A 53 12.13 2.61 15.94
N SER A 54 12.21 3.89 15.64
CA SER A 54 12.51 4.35 14.29
C SER A 54 13.38 5.59 14.30
N GLU A 55 14.31 5.65 13.35
CA GLU A 55 15.22 6.79 13.13
C GLU A 55 15.27 7.11 11.65
N GLY A 56 15.02 8.37 11.30
CA GLY A 56 15.14 8.88 9.95
C GLY A 56 16.13 10.03 9.90
N VAL A 57 17.16 9.94 9.08
CA VAL A 57 18.13 11.01 8.85
C VAL A 57 18.07 11.45 7.39
N ASN A 58 17.97 12.74 7.15
CA ASN A 58 18.00 13.30 5.79
C ASN A 58 19.04 14.40 5.70
N LEU A 59 19.76 14.42 4.59
CA LEU A 59 20.68 15.47 4.18
C LEU A 59 20.30 15.96 2.78
N ASP A 60 19.92 17.21 2.67
CA ASP A 60 19.64 17.89 1.42
C ASP A 60 20.68 18.98 1.18
N VAL A 61 21.32 18.93 0.05
CA VAL A 61 22.26 19.97 -0.42
C VAL A 61 21.74 20.52 -1.74
N THR A 62 21.43 21.80 -1.76
CA THR A 62 20.85 22.48 -2.93
C THR A 62 21.84 23.49 -3.49
N SER A 63 22.07 23.43 -4.78
CA SER A 63 22.90 24.39 -5.51
C SER A 63 22.26 24.85 -6.82
N LYS A 64 22.91 25.75 -7.50
CA LYS A 64 22.42 26.26 -8.79
C LYS A 64 22.27 25.17 -9.86
N TYR A 65 23.16 24.18 -9.87
CA TYR A 65 23.27 23.20 -10.94
C TYR A 65 23.01 21.77 -10.50
N LEU A 66 23.15 21.48 -9.21
CA LEU A 66 23.06 20.14 -8.66
C LEU A 66 22.41 20.20 -7.28
N ASP A 67 21.34 19.40 -7.10
CA ASP A 67 20.81 19.11 -5.78
C ASP A 67 21.14 17.64 -5.44
N SER A 68 21.44 17.38 -4.17
CA SER A 68 21.70 16.04 -3.64
C SER A 68 20.78 15.79 -2.46
N HIS A 69 20.09 14.65 -2.50
CA HIS A 69 19.15 14.21 -1.47
C HIS A 69 19.56 12.84 -0.98
N THR A 70 20.08 12.79 0.24
CA THR A 70 20.45 11.54 0.92
C THR A 70 19.47 11.29 2.06
N SER A 71 18.95 10.07 2.18
CA SER A 71 18.16 9.68 3.34
C SER A 71 18.50 8.28 3.81
N TYR A 72 18.54 8.11 5.12
CA TYR A 72 18.61 6.82 5.78
C TYR A 72 17.41 6.67 6.71
N PHE A 73 16.81 5.51 6.71
CA PHE A 73 15.71 5.19 7.59
C PHE A 73 15.93 3.81 8.20
N HIS A 74 15.93 3.77 9.53
CA HIS A 74 15.96 2.55 10.33
C HIS A 74 14.64 2.40 11.06
N GLN A 75 14.15 1.16 11.14
CA GLN A 75 12.97 0.82 11.92
C GLN A 75 13.11 -0.59 12.47
N GLU A 76 12.76 -0.76 13.73
CA GLU A 76 12.69 -2.06 14.39
C GLU A 76 11.49 -2.16 15.33
N ALA A 77 11.09 -3.36 15.63
CA ALA A 77 10.07 -3.68 16.62
C ALA A 77 10.27 -5.12 17.12
N ASP A 78 9.96 -5.36 18.38
CA ASP A 78 9.98 -6.70 18.96
C ASP A 78 8.76 -7.52 18.54
N SER A 79 8.92 -8.83 18.48
CA SER A 79 7.78 -9.74 18.45
C SER A 79 7.05 -9.70 19.77
N TYR A 80 5.73 -9.71 19.74
CA TYR A 80 4.94 -9.75 20.98
C TYR A 80 3.71 -10.64 20.84
N GLN A 81 3.25 -11.10 21.98
CA GLN A 81 2.09 -11.92 22.20
C GLN A 81 1.22 -11.24 23.26
N ASN A 82 -0.09 -11.14 23.01
CA ASN A 82 -1.02 -10.61 24.00
C ASN A 82 -1.66 -11.72 24.85
N ASN A 83 -1.57 -12.98 24.38
CA ASN A 83 -2.06 -14.14 25.09
C ASN A 83 -1.16 -15.34 24.77
N ASN A 84 -0.72 -16.06 25.80
CA ASN A 84 0.11 -17.25 25.68
C ASN A 84 -0.72 -18.53 25.48
N MET A 85 -2.04 -18.44 25.51
CA MET A 85 -2.94 -19.57 25.33
C MET A 85 -3.66 -19.47 24.00
N ALA A 86 -3.79 -20.58 23.30
CA ALA A 86 -4.64 -20.76 22.14
C ALA A 86 -5.65 -21.88 22.38
N VAL A 87 -6.68 -21.97 21.54
CA VAL A 87 -7.73 -23.00 21.66
C VAL A 87 -7.73 -23.82 20.38
N ASP A 88 -7.66 -25.15 20.50
CA ASP A 88 -7.70 -26.06 19.36
C ASP A 88 -9.14 -26.19 18.76
N ALA A 89 -9.26 -26.95 17.67
CA ALA A 89 -10.53 -27.18 16.99
C ALA A 89 -11.61 -27.86 17.88
N HIS A 90 -11.21 -28.46 18.99
CA HIS A 90 -12.09 -29.14 19.96
C HIS A 90 -12.39 -28.29 21.18
N GLY A 91 -11.91 -27.03 21.22
CA GLY A 91 -12.11 -26.10 22.31
C GLY A 91 -11.15 -26.31 23.50
N LYS A 92 -10.10 -27.15 23.35
CA LYS A 92 -9.08 -27.37 24.37
C LYS A 92 -8.03 -26.26 24.32
N GLU A 93 -7.76 -25.64 25.46
CA GLU A 93 -6.69 -24.66 25.63
C GLU A 93 -5.31 -25.33 25.64
N TYR A 94 -4.35 -24.69 25.00
CA TYR A 94 -2.95 -25.09 25.00
C TYR A 94 -2.02 -23.86 24.98
N GLU A 95 -0.84 -24.00 25.54
CA GLU A 95 0.17 -22.96 25.46
C GLU A 95 0.68 -22.78 24.03
N THR A 96 0.83 -21.52 23.60
CA THR A 96 1.36 -21.17 22.29
C THR A 96 2.36 -20.05 22.40
N ILE A 97 3.36 -20.09 21.55
CA ILE A 97 4.35 -19.02 21.35
C ILE A 97 4.15 -18.29 20.02
N ALA A 98 3.09 -18.63 19.29
CA ALA A 98 2.82 -17.95 18.03
C ALA A 98 2.62 -16.45 18.31
N PRO A 99 3.54 -15.56 17.86
CA PRO A 99 3.41 -14.15 18.13
C PRO A 99 2.23 -13.58 17.36
N LEU A 100 1.53 -12.68 18.01
CA LEU A 100 0.49 -11.89 17.38
C LEU A 100 1.08 -10.89 16.39
N PHE A 101 2.20 -10.30 16.76
CA PHE A 101 3.00 -9.41 15.94
C PHE A 101 4.39 -9.99 15.78
N ILE A 102 4.88 -10.00 14.55
CA ILE A 102 6.20 -10.50 14.20
C ILE A 102 7.17 -9.33 14.19
N GLY A 103 8.20 -9.43 15.03
CA GLY A 103 9.26 -8.43 15.11
C GLY A 103 10.07 -8.34 13.82
N PHE A 104 10.73 -7.22 13.66
CA PHE A 104 11.57 -6.99 12.48
C PHE A 104 12.63 -5.91 12.73
N ASN A 105 13.67 -5.96 11.92
CA ASN A 105 14.66 -4.89 11.75
C ASN A 105 14.73 -4.53 10.27
N SER A 106 14.62 -3.25 9.96
CA SER A 106 14.57 -2.75 8.58
C SER A 106 15.44 -1.52 8.40
N ASN A 107 16.20 -1.50 7.33
CA ASN A 107 17.09 -0.41 6.96
C ASN A 107 16.85 -0.02 5.50
N VAL A 108 16.73 1.27 5.23
CA VAL A 108 16.57 1.81 3.88
C VAL A 108 17.50 2.99 3.71
N ILE A 109 18.29 2.97 2.66
CA ILE A 109 19.11 4.12 2.25
C ILE A 109 18.70 4.56 0.85
N ASN A 110 18.57 5.87 0.65
CA ASN A 110 18.25 6.45 -0.65
C ASN A 110 19.23 7.57 -0.95
N GLN A 111 19.62 7.66 -2.22
CA GLN A 111 20.38 8.77 -2.78
C GLN A 111 19.75 9.22 -4.09
N ARG A 112 19.54 10.54 -4.26
CA ARG A 112 19.08 11.14 -5.50
C ARG A 112 19.88 12.40 -5.80
N PHE A 113 20.22 12.56 -7.06
CA PHE A 113 20.83 13.76 -7.62
C PHE A 113 19.87 14.37 -8.64
N ASP A 114 19.59 15.66 -8.53
CA ASP A 114 18.86 16.45 -9.51
C ASP A 114 19.83 17.44 -10.15
N ILE A 115 20.03 17.30 -11.45
CA ILE A 115 21.03 18.04 -12.24
C ILE A 115 20.29 19.05 -13.12
N LYS A 116 20.71 20.30 -13.09
CA LYS A 116 20.06 21.45 -13.76
C LYS A 116 21.05 22.15 -14.71
N PRO A 117 21.44 21.53 -15.83
CA PRO A 117 22.47 22.09 -16.71
C PRO A 117 21.99 23.36 -17.44
N ALA A 118 20.67 23.54 -17.60
CA ALA A 118 20.05 24.71 -18.21
C ALA A 118 18.70 25.05 -17.55
N LYS A 119 18.22 26.28 -17.74
CA LYS A 119 16.92 26.74 -17.19
C LYS A 119 15.72 25.91 -17.66
N ASN A 120 15.81 25.39 -18.85
CA ASN A 120 14.74 24.63 -19.51
C ASN A 120 15.00 23.11 -19.55
N PHE A 121 16.12 22.64 -19.00
CA PHE A 121 16.46 21.23 -18.99
C PHE A 121 16.92 20.80 -17.58
N SER A 122 16.36 19.72 -17.09
CA SER A 122 16.76 19.06 -15.85
C SER A 122 16.76 17.56 -16.02
N MET A 123 17.62 16.88 -15.31
CA MET A 123 17.67 15.43 -15.24
C MET A 123 17.87 14.99 -13.80
N TYR A 124 17.53 13.75 -13.51
CA TYR A 124 17.81 13.16 -12.22
C TYR A 124 18.32 11.73 -12.36
N ALA A 125 19.07 11.29 -11.36
CA ALA A 125 19.44 9.90 -11.18
C ALA A 125 19.39 9.60 -9.67
N GLY A 126 18.88 8.44 -9.33
CA GLY A 126 18.75 8.03 -7.94
C GLY A 126 18.81 6.53 -7.77
N GLY A 127 19.04 6.11 -6.53
CA GLY A 127 19.01 4.71 -6.13
C GLY A 127 18.64 4.54 -4.68
N SER A 128 18.12 3.38 -4.37
CA SER A 128 17.84 2.98 -3.00
C SER A 128 18.23 1.51 -2.78
N TYR A 129 18.62 1.23 -1.55
CA TYR A 129 18.79 -0.12 -1.04
C TYR A 129 17.92 -0.30 0.20
N SER A 130 17.22 -1.40 0.29
CA SER A 130 16.43 -1.78 1.44
C SER A 130 16.82 -3.17 1.91
N TYR A 131 16.91 -3.33 3.22
CA TYR A 131 17.14 -4.60 3.91
C TYR A 131 16.12 -4.75 5.02
N LYS A 132 15.49 -5.92 5.13
CA LYS A 132 14.59 -6.23 6.24
C LYS A 132 14.80 -7.67 6.67
N LEU A 133 15.06 -7.84 7.97
CA LEU A 133 14.99 -9.12 8.66
C LEU A 133 13.68 -9.15 9.44
N THR A 134 12.87 -10.19 9.24
CA THR A 134 11.60 -10.40 9.94
C THR A 134 11.76 -11.65 10.78
N ASP A 135 11.62 -11.50 12.09
CA ASP A 135 11.72 -12.60 13.03
C ASP A 135 10.67 -13.68 12.73
N ARG A 136 11.06 -14.91 12.96
CA ARG A 136 10.11 -16.01 13.06
C ARG A 136 10.26 -16.63 14.43
N PRO A 137 9.14 -16.99 15.09
CA PRO A 137 9.25 -17.78 16.31
C PRO A 137 9.97 -19.06 15.91
N ASN A 138 11.21 -19.19 16.35
CA ASN A 138 12.00 -20.32 15.97
C ASN A 138 11.71 -21.53 16.87
N SER A 139 12.06 -22.69 16.36
CA SER A 139 12.01 -23.96 17.07
C SER A 139 13.09 -24.07 18.16
N ARG A 140 13.65 -22.93 18.61
CA ARG A 140 14.56 -22.94 19.74
C ARG A 140 13.84 -23.55 20.92
N GLU A 141 14.31 -24.68 21.39
CA GLU A 141 13.93 -25.27 22.66
C GLU A 141 12.44 -25.65 22.78
N ASP A 142 12.06 -26.80 22.32
CA ASP A 142 10.78 -27.51 22.59
C ASP A 142 9.48 -26.76 22.26
N ILE A 143 9.55 -25.78 21.37
CA ILE A 143 8.41 -24.94 21.01
C ILE A 143 7.70 -25.53 19.80
N THR A 144 6.53 -26.09 19.99
CA THR A 144 5.66 -26.55 18.91
C THR A 144 5.19 -25.40 18.02
N GLY A 145 5.60 -25.39 16.76
CA GLY A 145 5.20 -24.39 15.77
C GLY A 145 6.22 -23.32 15.46
N GLY A 146 7.44 -23.45 15.96
CA GLY A 146 8.57 -22.60 15.62
C GLY A 146 9.06 -22.79 14.18
N SER A 147 9.88 -21.87 13.72
CA SER A 147 10.53 -21.88 12.41
C SER A 147 12.04 -21.94 12.58
N ASP A 148 12.72 -22.74 11.75
CA ASP A 148 14.18 -22.86 11.78
C ASP A 148 14.88 -21.63 11.16
N TYR A 149 14.14 -20.68 10.64
CA TYR A 149 14.65 -19.52 9.91
C TYR A 149 13.87 -18.24 10.16
N ASP A 150 14.55 -17.13 10.00
CA ASP A 150 13.97 -15.80 9.83
C ASP A 150 13.77 -15.48 8.35
N MET A 151 12.89 -14.53 8.06
CA MET A 151 12.69 -14.05 6.68
C MET A 151 13.58 -12.84 6.42
N ARG A 152 14.54 -13.01 5.52
CA ARG A 152 15.37 -11.92 5.01
C ARG A 152 14.84 -11.44 3.67
N SER A 153 14.64 -10.13 3.53
CA SER A 153 14.30 -9.49 2.25
C SER A 153 15.24 -8.34 1.94
N GLU A 154 15.53 -8.18 0.67
CA GLU A 154 16.39 -7.12 0.13
C GLU A 154 15.77 -6.54 -1.12
N GLY A 155 15.94 -5.23 -1.28
CA GLY A 155 15.47 -4.49 -2.45
C GLY A 155 16.53 -3.53 -2.98
N TRP A 156 16.65 -3.46 -4.30
CA TRP A 156 17.46 -2.50 -5.01
C TRP A 156 16.59 -1.77 -6.02
N ARG A 157 16.57 -0.47 -5.94
CA ARG A 157 15.86 0.36 -6.89
C ARG A 157 16.80 1.42 -7.42
N TRP A 158 16.70 1.69 -8.71
CA TRP A 158 17.33 2.84 -9.32
C TRP A 158 16.42 3.46 -10.36
N GLU A 159 16.56 4.75 -10.48
CA GLU A 159 15.74 5.57 -11.34
C GLU A 159 16.57 6.65 -12.01
N ALA A 160 16.18 7.01 -13.21
CA ALA A 160 16.74 8.14 -13.94
C ALA A 160 15.64 8.81 -14.76
N GLY A 161 15.74 10.09 -14.96
CA GLY A 161 14.80 10.78 -15.82
C GLY A 161 15.31 12.13 -16.28
N ALA A 162 14.57 12.70 -17.22
CA ALA A 162 14.86 14.00 -17.78
C ALA A 162 13.57 14.78 -18.04
N LYS A 163 13.64 16.09 -17.90
CA LYS A 163 12.54 17.01 -18.20
C LYS A 163 13.05 18.16 -19.06
N TYR A 164 12.43 18.34 -20.19
CA TYR A 164 12.65 19.48 -21.07
C TYR A 164 11.42 20.38 -21.09
N LYS A 165 11.61 21.68 -20.85
CA LYS A 165 10.56 22.71 -20.86
C LYS A 165 10.63 23.53 -22.16
N MET A 166 9.51 23.64 -22.84
CA MET A 166 9.32 24.45 -24.05
C MET A 166 8.26 25.53 -23.76
N GLY A 167 8.70 26.63 -23.13
CA GLY A 167 7.77 27.63 -22.61
C GLY A 167 6.86 27.03 -21.53
N LYS A 168 5.55 27.00 -21.78
CA LYS A 168 4.56 26.40 -20.87
C LYS A 168 4.40 24.87 -21.04
N HIS A 169 4.97 24.29 -22.09
CA HIS A 169 4.92 22.86 -22.37
C HIS A 169 6.11 22.13 -21.73
N SER A 170 5.97 20.83 -21.53
CA SER A 170 7.11 20.01 -21.09
C SER A 170 7.02 18.59 -21.62
N VAL A 171 8.20 18.00 -21.84
CA VAL A 171 8.36 16.58 -22.12
C VAL A 171 9.21 15.98 -21.02
N LEU A 172 8.80 14.83 -20.52
CA LEU A 172 9.41 14.08 -19.44
C LEU A 172 9.74 12.67 -19.94
N PHE A 173 10.89 12.19 -19.54
CA PHE A 173 11.27 10.79 -19.66
C PHE A 173 11.63 10.28 -18.27
N ASP A 174 11.08 9.13 -17.89
CA ASP A 174 11.34 8.47 -16.63
C ASP A 174 11.71 7.00 -16.90
N PHE A 175 12.73 6.51 -16.22
CA PHE A 175 13.15 5.11 -16.24
C PHE A 175 13.30 4.63 -14.80
N VAL A 176 12.77 3.45 -14.51
CA VAL A 176 12.85 2.79 -13.20
C VAL A 176 13.24 1.33 -13.39
N ASN A 177 14.14 0.87 -12.53
CA ASN A 177 14.38 -0.54 -12.27
C ASN A 177 14.17 -0.81 -10.79
N ASP A 178 13.42 -1.84 -10.48
CA ASP A 178 13.18 -2.29 -9.11
C ASP A 178 13.45 -3.79 -9.02
N ASN A 179 14.21 -4.21 -8.02
CA ASN A 179 14.53 -5.60 -7.75
C ASN A 179 14.22 -5.87 -6.28
N TYR A 180 13.45 -6.89 -6.03
CA TYR A 180 13.11 -7.35 -4.70
C TYR A 180 13.26 -8.86 -4.61
N HIS A 181 13.90 -9.33 -3.57
CA HIS A 181 13.95 -10.75 -3.27
C HIS A 181 13.81 -11.00 -1.78
N TYR A 182 13.30 -12.16 -1.45
CA TYR A 182 13.26 -12.64 -0.09
C TYR A 182 13.58 -14.12 -0.02
N GLY A 183 13.96 -14.56 1.17
CA GLY A 183 14.30 -15.95 1.44
C GLY A 183 14.39 -16.25 2.93
N ASN A 184 14.78 -17.46 3.22
CA ASN A 184 14.95 -17.97 4.56
C ASN A 184 16.42 -17.82 4.98
N LEU A 185 16.66 -17.14 6.09
CA LEU A 185 17.95 -17.09 6.77
C LEU A 185 17.90 -18.06 7.95
N TYR A 186 18.57 -19.20 7.85
CA TYR A 186 18.49 -20.25 8.85
C TYR A 186 19.18 -19.83 10.15
N GLN A 187 18.45 -19.93 11.26
CA GLN A 187 18.92 -19.64 12.61
C GLN A 187 19.28 -20.90 13.38
N VAL A 188 18.78 -22.05 12.91
CA VAL A 188 19.05 -23.39 13.48
C VAL A 188 19.56 -24.29 12.36
N ALA A 189 20.56 -25.12 12.67
CA ALA A 189 21.05 -26.12 11.74
C ALA A 189 19.96 -27.18 11.48
N THR A 190 19.73 -27.47 10.21
CA THR A 190 18.82 -28.53 9.76
C THR A 190 19.59 -29.64 9.06
N LYS A 191 18.91 -30.69 8.60
CA LYS A 191 19.55 -31.75 7.79
C LYS A 191 20.13 -31.25 6.46
N THR A 192 19.67 -30.12 5.97
CA THR A 192 19.98 -29.61 4.63
C THR A 192 20.62 -28.21 4.64
N HIS A 193 20.57 -27.49 5.77
CA HIS A 193 21.04 -26.11 5.86
C HIS A 193 21.75 -25.87 7.20
N ASP A 194 22.89 -25.20 7.15
CA ASP A 194 23.62 -24.72 8.31
C ASP A 194 23.08 -23.37 8.81
N VAL A 195 23.43 -23.03 10.07
CA VAL A 195 23.14 -21.71 10.64
C VAL A 195 23.79 -20.61 9.79
N GLY A 196 23.07 -19.55 9.51
CA GLY A 196 23.51 -18.43 8.67
C GLY A 196 23.34 -18.68 7.16
N ASN A 197 22.93 -19.89 6.75
CA ASN A 197 22.66 -20.16 5.34
C ASN A 197 21.40 -19.37 4.87
N PHE A 198 21.54 -18.66 3.75
CA PHE A 198 20.44 -17.92 3.14
C PHE A 198 19.94 -18.62 1.86
N VAL A 199 18.71 -19.08 1.89
CA VAL A 199 18.03 -19.71 0.76
C VAL A 199 17.03 -18.75 0.17
N ARG A 200 17.27 -18.27 -1.05
CA ARG A 200 16.37 -17.37 -1.76
C ARG A 200 15.13 -18.13 -2.22
N ASN A 201 13.95 -17.67 -1.78
CA ASN A 201 12.67 -18.29 -2.14
C ASN A 201 12.06 -17.66 -3.39
N LYS A 202 12.16 -16.33 -3.52
CA LYS A 202 11.51 -15.58 -4.59
C LYS A 202 12.27 -14.30 -4.92
N SER A 203 12.33 -13.98 -6.20
CA SER A 203 12.85 -12.73 -6.71
C SER A 203 11.85 -12.14 -7.70
N GLN A 204 11.53 -10.86 -7.53
CA GLN A 204 10.73 -10.08 -8.47
C GLN A 204 11.53 -8.87 -8.91
N LYS A 205 11.48 -8.58 -10.19
CA LYS A 205 12.17 -7.44 -10.77
C LYS A 205 11.33 -6.86 -11.88
N TYR A 206 11.36 -5.54 -12.04
CA TYR A 206 10.80 -4.92 -13.24
C TYR A 206 11.70 -3.80 -13.77
N TYR A 207 11.53 -3.54 -15.05
CA TYR A 207 12.01 -2.36 -15.74
C TYR A 207 10.81 -1.61 -16.28
N GLU A 208 10.83 -0.28 -16.14
CA GLU A 208 9.75 0.57 -16.65
C GLU A 208 10.36 1.82 -17.27
N ALA A 209 9.88 2.19 -18.45
CA ALA A 209 10.23 3.43 -19.12
C ALA A 209 8.95 4.14 -19.55
N GLU A 210 8.86 5.45 -19.27
CA GLU A 210 7.75 6.28 -19.69
C GLU A 210 8.23 7.55 -20.37
N LEU A 211 7.61 7.90 -21.50
CA LEU A 211 7.76 9.19 -22.16
C LEU A 211 6.42 9.92 -22.08
N LYS A 212 6.42 11.15 -21.52
CA LYS A 212 5.20 11.92 -21.27
C LYS A 212 5.36 13.37 -21.71
N GLY A 213 4.43 13.86 -22.50
CA GLY A 213 4.29 15.26 -22.87
C GLY A 213 3.13 15.93 -22.11
N VAL A 214 3.37 17.12 -21.58
CA VAL A 214 2.34 17.97 -20.97
C VAL A 214 2.26 19.26 -21.78
N PHE A 215 1.14 19.48 -22.42
CA PHE A 215 0.90 20.58 -23.35
C PHE A 215 -0.25 21.46 -22.84
N HIS A 216 0.03 22.73 -22.63
CA HIS A 216 -0.97 23.72 -22.21
C HIS A 216 -1.41 24.50 -23.46
N PHE A 217 -2.60 24.16 -23.95
CA PHE A 217 -3.26 24.89 -25.04
C PHE A 217 -4.22 25.88 -24.41
N TYR A 218 -4.03 27.17 -24.63
CA TYR A 218 -4.76 28.22 -23.93
C TYR A 218 -4.55 28.16 -22.40
N ASP A 219 -5.04 29.15 -21.67
CA ASP A 219 -4.87 29.19 -20.21
C ASP A 219 -5.76 28.20 -19.44
N LYS A 220 -6.66 27.51 -20.15
CA LYS A 220 -7.75 26.69 -19.60
C LYS A 220 -7.80 25.26 -20.13
N ALA A 221 -6.79 24.85 -20.88
CA ALA A 221 -6.75 23.50 -21.42
C ALA A 221 -5.35 22.88 -21.29
N THR A 222 -5.30 21.65 -20.78
CA THR A 222 -4.06 20.87 -20.63
C THR A 222 -4.25 19.50 -21.25
N THR A 223 -3.32 19.11 -22.13
CA THR A 223 -3.28 17.77 -22.71
C THR A 223 -2.05 17.04 -22.22
N ILE A 224 -2.24 15.85 -21.73
CA ILE A 224 -1.17 14.91 -21.37
C ILE A 224 -1.20 13.77 -22.37
N ILE A 225 -0.06 13.47 -23.01
CA ILE A 225 0.10 12.34 -23.92
C ILE A 225 1.29 11.54 -23.43
N GLY A 226 1.16 10.22 -23.33
CA GLY A 226 2.27 9.39 -22.89
C GLY A 226 2.29 8.02 -23.53
N ALA A 227 3.50 7.44 -23.53
CA ALA A 227 3.75 6.06 -23.91
C ALA A 227 4.67 5.42 -22.88
N GLY A 228 4.38 4.18 -22.50
CA GLY A 228 5.11 3.45 -21.49
C GLY A 228 5.40 2.01 -21.94
N TRP A 229 6.52 1.52 -21.48
CA TRP A 229 6.93 0.13 -21.57
C TRP A 229 7.31 -0.37 -20.19
N ARG A 230 6.87 -1.57 -19.85
CA ARG A 230 7.24 -2.26 -18.62
C ARG A 230 7.49 -3.73 -18.89
N ASN A 231 8.47 -4.33 -18.20
CA ASN A 231 8.71 -5.77 -18.22
C ASN A 231 8.92 -6.27 -16.81
N ASP A 232 8.03 -7.15 -16.36
CA ASP A 232 8.03 -7.76 -15.04
C ASP A 232 8.61 -9.17 -15.12
N PHE A 233 9.44 -9.53 -14.14
CA PHE A 233 10.12 -10.82 -14.04
C PHE A 233 9.82 -11.45 -12.67
N LEU A 234 9.60 -12.76 -12.69
CA LEU A 234 9.43 -13.57 -11.50
C LEU A 234 10.36 -14.78 -11.58
N THR A 235 11.17 -14.97 -10.54
CA THR A 235 11.90 -16.20 -10.30
C THR A 235 11.53 -16.73 -8.92
N ALA A 236 11.13 -17.98 -8.83
CA ALA A 236 10.80 -18.64 -7.57
C ALA A 236 11.41 -20.05 -7.54
N THR A 237 12.05 -20.39 -6.41
CA THR A 237 12.72 -21.69 -6.23
C THR A 237 11.69 -22.81 -6.14
N SER A 238 10.55 -22.56 -5.49
CA SER A 238 9.44 -23.51 -5.48
C SER A 238 8.78 -23.56 -6.86
N GLY A 239 8.77 -24.74 -7.48
CA GLY A 239 8.19 -24.97 -8.80
C GLY A 239 9.04 -24.49 -9.98
N ASP A 240 10.33 -24.15 -9.75
CA ASP A 240 11.27 -23.73 -10.80
C ASP A 240 10.71 -22.63 -11.74
N VAL A 241 10.04 -21.65 -11.17
CA VAL A 241 9.41 -20.57 -11.93
C VAL A 241 10.46 -19.56 -12.37
N ASN A 242 10.57 -19.32 -13.67
CA ASN A 242 11.40 -18.26 -14.25
C ASN A 242 10.69 -17.65 -15.47
N ASN A 243 9.85 -16.67 -15.22
CA ASN A 243 8.99 -16.09 -16.26
C ASN A 243 9.03 -14.57 -16.25
N ASN A 244 8.70 -13.99 -17.39
CA ASN A 244 8.55 -12.56 -17.54
C ASN A 244 7.36 -12.20 -18.43
N VAL A 245 6.83 -11.01 -18.24
CA VAL A 245 5.70 -10.49 -19.01
C VAL A 245 5.92 -9.00 -19.30
N TYR A 246 5.76 -8.61 -20.55
CA TYR A 246 5.85 -7.21 -20.96
C TYR A 246 4.48 -6.54 -21.05
N THR A 247 4.47 -5.25 -20.84
CA THR A 247 3.33 -4.35 -21.00
C THR A 247 3.74 -3.14 -21.84
N LEU A 248 2.96 -2.83 -22.87
CA LEU A 248 3.08 -1.60 -23.66
C LEU A 248 1.81 -0.79 -23.47
N ALA A 249 1.94 0.53 -23.33
CA ALA A 249 0.78 1.40 -23.15
C ALA A 249 0.96 2.73 -23.89
N GLY A 250 -0.14 3.24 -24.43
CA GLY A 250 -0.26 4.61 -24.91
C GLY A 250 -1.50 5.26 -24.31
N TYR A 251 -1.40 6.52 -23.91
CA TYR A 251 -2.52 7.21 -23.27
C TYR A 251 -2.56 8.70 -23.63
N VAL A 252 -3.76 9.26 -23.54
CA VAL A 252 -3.99 10.69 -23.65
C VAL A 252 -5.05 11.10 -22.62
N GLN A 253 -4.85 12.25 -22.01
CA GLN A 253 -5.86 12.93 -21.19
C GLN A 253 -5.91 14.41 -21.58
N HIS A 254 -7.11 14.93 -21.69
CA HIS A 254 -7.37 16.33 -21.96
C HIS A 254 -8.29 16.91 -20.89
N ASP A 255 -7.80 17.91 -20.19
CA ASP A 255 -8.51 18.68 -19.18
C ASP A 255 -8.81 20.07 -19.76
N MET A 256 -10.08 20.49 -19.72
CA MET A 256 -10.49 21.78 -20.30
C MET A 256 -11.62 22.45 -19.49
N GLU A 257 -11.62 23.76 -19.45
CA GLU A 257 -12.81 24.55 -19.08
C GLU A 257 -13.66 24.77 -20.34
N ILE A 258 -14.84 24.13 -20.41
CA ILE A 258 -15.74 24.19 -21.56
C ILE A 258 -16.42 25.58 -21.62
N ILE A 259 -16.97 26.00 -20.49
CA ILE A 259 -17.55 27.33 -20.26
C ILE A 259 -17.20 27.73 -18.81
N LYS A 260 -17.45 28.99 -18.47
CA LYS A 260 -17.19 29.50 -17.12
C LYS A 260 -17.76 28.57 -16.03
N ASN A 261 -16.94 28.15 -15.11
CA ASN A 261 -17.27 27.24 -14.00
C ASN A 261 -17.59 25.79 -14.41
N VAL A 262 -17.51 25.42 -15.69
CA VAL A 262 -17.74 24.04 -16.15
C VAL A 262 -16.47 23.49 -16.77
N SER A 263 -15.91 22.46 -16.17
CA SER A 263 -14.70 21.78 -16.64
C SER A 263 -14.97 20.32 -16.98
N ALA A 264 -14.27 19.81 -17.97
CA ALA A 264 -14.27 18.40 -18.35
C ALA A 264 -12.87 17.81 -18.36
N THR A 265 -12.79 16.56 -17.99
CA THR A 265 -11.61 15.68 -18.20
C THR A 265 -12.02 14.54 -19.10
N LEU A 266 -11.32 14.36 -20.22
CA LEU A 266 -11.46 13.24 -21.14
C LEU A 266 -10.13 12.48 -21.16
N GLY A 267 -10.16 11.19 -20.91
CA GLY A 267 -8.97 10.36 -20.89
C GLY A 267 -9.19 9.00 -21.54
N MET A 268 -8.15 8.44 -22.13
CA MET A 268 -8.13 7.07 -22.61
C MET A 268 -6.72 6.49 -22.57
N ARG A 269 -6.66 5.20 -22.32
CA ARG A 269 -5.42 4.41 -22.39
C ARG A 269 -5.68 3.11 -23.12
N TYR A 270 -4.76 2.76 -23.98
CA TYR A 270 -4.67 1.44 -24.59
C TYR A 270 -3.45 0.73 -24.01
N THR A 271 -3.63 -0.49 -23.55
CA THR A 271 -2.57 -1.32 -22.98
C THR A 271 -2.54 -2.65 -23.69
N LYS A 272 -1.35 -3.05 -24.17
CA LYS A 272 -1.05 -4.39 -24.70
C LYS A 272 -0.18 -5.12 -23.69
N HIS A 273 -0.61 -6.31 -23.28
CA HIS A 273 0.09 -7.16 -22.33
C HIS A 273 0.44 -8.50 -22.95
N GLY A 274 1.57 -9.07 -22.57
CA GLY A 274 2.11 -10.30 -23.18
C GLY A 274 1.23 -11.54 -22.97
N THR A 275 0.35 -11.55 -21.96
CA THR A 275 -0.47 -12.72 -21.61
C THR A 275 -1.95 -12.50 -21.93
N PHE A 276 -2.61 -11.52 -21.29
CA PHE A 276 -4.07 -11.34 -21.44
C PHE A 276 -4.47 -10.54 -22.69
N GLY A 277 -3.51 -10.06 -23.49
CA GLY A 277 -3.77 -9.32 -24.72
C GLY A 277 -4.00 -7.82 -24.48
N ASN A 278 -5.14 -7.29 -24.92
CA ASN A 278 -5.38 -5.86 -25.00
C ASN A 278 -6.42 -5.38 -24.00
N ASN A 279 -6.24 -4.16 -23.48
CA ASN A 279 -7.23 -3.49 -22.64
C ASN A 279 -7.37 -2.02 -23.03
N PHE A 280 -8.61 -1.50 -23.00
CA PHE A 280 -8.93 -0.11 -23.27
C PHE A 280 -9.68 0.49 -22.09
N THR A 281 -9.17 1.61 -21.54
CA THR A 281 -9.69 2.25 -20.33
C THR A 281 -10.03 3.71 -20.60
N PRO A 282 -11.29 4.04 -20.94
CA PRO A 282 -11.77 5.40 -21.04
C PRO A 282 -12.06 6.02 -19.66
N LYS A 283 -11.99 7.36 -19.60
CA LYS A 283 -12.39 8.19 -18.46
C LYS A 283 -13.08 9.44 -18.96
N VAL A 284 -14.20 9.78 -18.33
CA VAL A 284 -14.91 11.05 -18.53
C VAL A 284 -15.27 11.60 -17.15
N ALA A 285 -14.97 12.86 -16.91
CA ALA A 285 -15.41 13.56 -15.70
C ALA A 285 -15.86 14.97 -16.06
N LEU A 286 -16.91 15.42 -15.38
CA LEU A 286 -17.46 16.76 -15.50
C LEU A 286 -17.48 17.40 -14.11
N MET A 287 -17.16 18.69 -14.05
CA MET A 287 -17.24 19.48 -12.84
C MET A 287 -17.96 20.80 -13.13
N TYR A 288 -18.95 21.12 -12.28
CA TYR A 288 -19.59 22.43 -12.23
C TYR A 288 -19.26 23.10 -10.90
N ALA A 289 -18.61 24.26 -10.93
CA ALA A 289 -18.03 24.92 -9.75
C ALA A 289 -18.57 26.36 -9.57
N PRO A 290 -19.87 26.56 -9.24
CA PRO A 290 -20.46 27.90 -9.01
C PRO A 290 -20.14 28.40 -7.59
N GLY A 291 -19.36 29.46 -7.47
CA GLY A 291 -19.02 30.08 -6.18
C GLY A 291 -18.31 29.12 -5.24
N ASN A 292 -18.92 28.84 -4.11
CA ASN A 292 -18.38 27.96 -3.07
C ASN A 292 -18.74 26.47 -3.26
N PHE A 293 -19.54 26.14 -4.26
CA PHE A 293 -19.97 24.77 -4.53
C PHE A 293 -19.14 24.13 -5.65
N ARG A 294 -18.97 22.82 -5.59
CA ARG A 294 -18.40 21.97 -6.65
C ARG A 294 -19.21 20.71 -6.76
N PHE A 295 -19.80 20.49 -7.92
CA PHE A 295 -20.51 19.27 -8.28
C PHE A 295 -19.67 18.49 -9.29
N ARG A 296 -19.46 17.19 -9.07
CA ARG A 296 -18.68 16.36 -9.97
C ARG A 296 -19.45 15.10 -10.32
N ALA A 297 -19.37 14.71 -11.59
CA ALA A 297 -19.82 13.42 -12.08
C ALA A 297 -18.67 12.78 -12.84
N ALA A 298 -18.39 11.50 -12.58
CA ALA A 298 -17.31 10.80 -13.25
C ALA A 298 -17.72 9.37 -13.63
N TYR A 299 -17.23 8.95 -14.79
CA TYR A 299 -17.18 7.57 -15.23
C TYR A 299 -15.74 7.21 -15.58
N SER A 300 -15.29 6.06 -15.16
CA SER A 300 -13.99 5.53 -15.57
C SER A 300 -14.00 4.01 -15.61
N ARG A 301 -13.29 3.46 -16.59
CA ARG A 301 -12.99 2.04 -16.64
C ARG A 301 -11.59 1.80 -16.08
N GLY A 302 -11.47 0.79 -15.21
CA GLY A 302 -10.21 0.31 -14.66
C GLY A 302 -9.95 -1.12 -15.08
N PHE A 303 -8.71 -1.57 -14.89
CA PHE A 303 -8.34 -2.97 -15.03
C PHE A 303 -7.20 -3.33 -14.08
N ARG A 304 -7.09 -4.64 -13.77
CA ARG A 304 -5.94 -5.24 -13.08
C ARG A 304 -5.42 -6.41 -13.92
N ALA A 305 -4.16 -6.34 -14.30
CA ALA A 305 -3.47 -7.44 -14.93
C ALA A 305 -3.32 -8.61 -13.95
N PRO A 306 -3.38 -9.87 -14.40
CA PRO A 306 -2.98 -10.99 -13.56
C PRO A 306 -1.52 -10.82 -13.13
N GLY A 307 -1.24 -11.04 -11.85
CA GLY A 307 0.11 -11.07 -11.32
C GLY A 307 0.90 -12.28 -11.85
N LEU A 308 2.22 -12.18 -11.90
CA LEU A 308 3.07 -13.29 -12.33
C LEU A 308 2.90 -14.53 -11.45
N ASP A 309 2.60 -14.33 -10.17
CA ASP A 309 2.26 -15.42 -9.24
C ASP A 309 0.95 -16.11 -9.66
N GLU A 310 -0.08 -15.34 -10.02
CA GLU A 310 -1.38 -15.86 -10.46
C GLU A 310 -1.27 -16.59 -11.79
N LEU A 311 -0.34 -16.18 -12.65
CA LEU A 311 -0.11 -16.82 -13.96
C LEU A 311 0.73 -18.10 -13.88
N TYR A 312 1.80 -18.08 -13.09
CA TYR A 312 2.88 -19.06 -13.22
C TYR A 312 3.19 -19.85 -11.96
N TYR A 313 2.47 -19.69 -10.85
CA TYR A 313 2.72 -20.50 -9.67
C TYR A 313 2.59 -22.00 -9.99
N HIS A 314 3.60 -22.75 -9.58
CA HIS A 314 3.64 -24.18 -9.51
C HIS A 314 4.29 -24.51 -8.16
N TYR A 315 3.47 -24.60 -7.12
CA TYR A 315 3.93 -24.41 -5.77
C TYR A 315 3.49 -25.54 -4.86
N PHE A 316 4.46 -26.24 -4.26
CA PHE A 316 4.27 -27.20 -3.17
C PHE A 316 5.01 -26.70 -1.92
N LYS A 317 4.38 -26.70 -0.79
CA LYS A 317 4.97 -26.34 0.50
C LYS A 317 4.29 -27.05 1.65
N ILE A 318 5.06 -27.35 2.69
CA ILE A 318 4.53 -27.78 3.99
C ILE A 318 4.34 -26.54 4.86
N MET A 319 3.10 -26.27 5.24
CA MET A 319 2.75 -25.20 6.18
C MET A 319 2.37 -25.82 7.53
N GLY A 320 3.28 -25.76 8.49
CA GLY A 320 3.20 -26.55 9.72
C GLY A 320 3.31 -28.04 9.40
N LYS A 321 2.23 -28.80 9.62
CA LYS A 321 2.16 -30.25 9.25
C LYS A 321 1.32 -30.51 8.01
N ARG A 322 0.80 -29.47 7.33
CA ARG A 322 -0.16 -29.63 6.23
C ARG A 322 0.49 -29.30 4.89
N PRO A 323 0.38 -30.19 3.89
CA PRO A 323 0.79 -29.90 2.53
C PRO A 323 -0.18 -28.86 1.90
N VAL A 324 0.39 -27.94 1.14
CA VAL A 324 -0.34 -26.92 0.37
C VAL A 324 0.20 -26.93 -1.04
N ILE A 325 -0.68 -27.10 -2.01
CA ILE A 325 -0.38 -27.00 -3.43
C ILE A 325 -1.19 -25.85 -4.04
N THR A 326 -0.56 -25.06 -4.89
CA THR A 326 -1.22 -23.97 -5.62
C THR A 326 -0.68 -23.90 -7.04
N PHE A 327 -1.60 -23.85 -8.01
CA PHE A 327 -1.30 -23.65 -9.43
C PHE A 327 -1.71 -22.24 -9.88
N GLY A 328 -0.87 -21.65 -10.69
CA GLY A 328 -1.20 -20.50 -11.53
C GLY A 328 -2.01 -20.92 -12.75
N ASN A 329 -2.44 -19.91 -13.52
CA ASN A 329 -3.21 -20.14 -14.74
C ASN A 329 -2.84 -19.10 -15.81
N THR A 330 -2.18 -19.52 -16.85
CA THR A 330 -1.76 -18.65 -17.95
C THR A 330 -2.92 -18.18 -18.84
N ASN A 331 -4.11 -18.75 -18.68
CA ASN A 331 -5.33 -18.37 -19.41
C ASN A 331 -6.15 -17.28 -18.69
N LEU A 332 -5.64 -16.72 -17.57
CA LEU A 332 -6.31 -15.66 -16.87
C LEU A 332 -6.48 -14.41 -17.74
N LYS A 333 -7.68 -13.86 -17.68
CA LYS A 333 -8.03 -12.55 -18.26
C LYS A 333 -7.79 -11.47 -17.21
N ALA A 334 -7.53 -10.24 -17.68
CA ALA A 334 -7.49 -9.10 -16.78
C ALA A 334 -8.85 -8.89 -16.08
N GLU A 335 -8.83 -8.54 -14.80
CA GLU A 335 -10.01 -7.98 -14.15
C GLU A 335 -10.33 -6.62 -14.78
N SER A 336 -11.59 -6.31 -14.92
CA SER A 336 -12.04 -5.00 -15.40
C SER A 336 -13.09 -4.43 -14.47
N SER A 337 -13.12 -3.10 -14.34
CA SER A 337 -14.13 -2.42 -13.55
C SER A 337 -14.74 -1.25 -14.30
N ASN A 338 -16.01 -0.97 -14.01
CA ASN A 338 -16.72 0.21 -14.44
C ASN A 338 -17.12 0.99 -13.19
N TYR A 339 -16.50 2.14 -13.00
CA TYR A 339 -16.72 3.01 -11.84
C TYR A 339 -17.52 4.23 -12.23
N VAL A 340 -18.56 4.53 -11.45
CA VAL A 340 -19.33 5.77 -11.55
C VAL A 340 -19.40 6.45 -10.21
N SER A 341 -19.31 7.78 -10.19
CA SER A 341 -19.45 8.58 -8.97
C SER A 341 -20.13 9.93 -9.23
N LEU A 342 -20.83 10.39 -8.19
CA LEU A 342 -21.39 11.73 -8.10
C LEU A 342 -20.96 12.34 -6.78
N SER A 343 -20.47 13.57 -6.79
CA SER A 343 -20.10 14.28 -5.56
C SER A 343 -20.55 15.73 -5.56
N ALA A 344 -20.82 16.21 -4.36
CA ALA A 344 -21.09 17.60 -4.07
C ALA A 344 -20.16 18.06 -2.95
N GLU A 345 -19.57 19.24 -3.12
CA GLU A 345 -18.68 19.87 -2.15
C GLU A 345 -19.11 21.32 -1.96
N TYR A 346 -19.12 21.76 -0.72
CA TYR A 346 -19.19 23.16 -0.33
C TYR A 346 -17.92 23.53 0.43
N SER A 347 -17.26 24.61 0.03
CA SER A 347 -16.04 25.06 0.70
C SER A 347 -16.02 26.58 0.81
N ASN A 348 -15.82 27.05 2.04
CA ASN A 348 -15.56 28.45 2.34
C ASN A 348 -14.37 28.56 3.32
N LYS A 349 -14.11 29.74 3.85
CA LYS A 349 -13.00 30.02 4.76
C LYS A 349 -13.00 29.14 6.05
N PHE A 350 -14.19 28.77 6.53
CA PHE A 350 -14.34 28.11 7.83
C PHE A 350 -14.77 26.66 7.72
N LEU A 351 -15.39 26.25 6.61
CA LEU A 351 -16.07 24.98 6.47
C LEU A 351 -15.83 24.40 5.09
N THR A 352 -15.41 23.14 5.04
CA THR A 352 -15.45 22.30 3.85
C THR A 352 -16.30 21.08 4.16
N LEU A 353 -17.34 20.87 3.36
CA LEU A 353 -18.20 19.70 3.40
C LEU A 353 -18.16 19.01 2.05
N SER A 354 -18.03 17.70 2.02
CA SER A 354 -18.17 16.93 0.78
C SER A 354 -18.95 15.65 1.02
N VAL A 355 -19.78 15.29 0.03
CA VAL A 355 -20.50 14.02 -0.01
C VAL A 355 -20.29 13.42 -1.39
N MET A 356 -19.98 12.12 -1.44
CA MET A 356 -19.78 11.35 -2.67
C MET A 356 -20.49 10.01 -2.58
N GLY A 357 -21.32 9.72 -3.58
CA GLY A 357 -21.86 8.37 -3.81
C GLY A 357 -21.14 7.72 -4.98
N TYR A 358 -20.85 6.42 -4.88
CA TYR A 358 -20.16 5.69 -5.94
C TYR A 358 -20.63 4.24 -6.08
N MET A 359 -20.42 3.71 -7.29
CA MET A 359 -20.57 2.29 -7.61
C MET A 359 -19.40 1.82 -8.49
N ASN A 360 -18.85 0.66 -8.17
CA ASN A 360 -17.82 -0.01 -8.95
C ASN A 360 -18.28 -1.44 -9.28
N PHE A 361 -18.42 -1.73 -10.57
CA PHE A 361 -18.79 -3.05 -11.09
C PHE A 361 -17.53 -3.73 -11.59
N VAL A 362 -17.18 -4.88 -11.03
CA VAL A 362 -15.97 -5.64 -11.36
C VAL A 362 -16.34 -6.93 -12.06
N ASP A 363 -15.73 -7.18 -13.20
CA ASP A 363 -15.86 -8.41 -13.98
C ASP A 363 -14.53 -9.18 -14.02
N ASN A 364 -14.59 -10.49 -14.20
CA ASN A 364 -13.44 -11.39 -14.29
C ASN A 364 -12.50 -11.34 -13.06
N MET A 365 -13.05 -11.20 -11.85
CA MET A 365 -12.22 -11.20 -10.63
C MET A 365 -11.34 -12.45 -10.59
N ILE A 366 -10.06 -12.26 -10.33
CA ILE A 366 -9.10 -13.35 -10.17
C ILE A 366 -9.16 -13.82 -8.72
N VAL A 367 -9.52 -15.08 -8.54
CA VAL A 367 -9.63 -15.72 -7.23
C VAL A 367 -8.89 -17.05 -7.23
N LYS A 368 -8.47 -17.47 -6.03
CA LYS A 368 -7.96 -18.82 -5.83
C LYS A 368 -9.12 -19.74 -5.44
N GLU A 369 -9.46 -20.66 -6.32
CA GLU A 369 -10.44 -21.72 -6.05
C GLU A 369 -9.75 -22.92 -5.40
N ASN A 370 -10.43 -23.56 -4.44
CA ASN A 370 -9.95 -24.80 -3.83
C ASN A 370 -10.64 -25.99 -4.53
N ILE A 371 -9.86 -26.77 -5.24
CA ILE A 371 -10.32 -27.96 -5.97
C ILE A 371 -10.12 -29.18 -5.06
N THR A 372 -11.15 -30.02 -4.96
CA THR A 372 -11.10 -31.25 -4.16
C THR A 372 -10.14 -32.26 -4.78
N VAL A 373 -9.35 -32.94 -3.94
CA VAL A 373 -8.39 -33.96 -4.34
C VAL A 373 -9.01 -35.34 -4.14
N ASP A 374 -9.34 -36.00 -5.26
CA ASP A 374 -9.64 -37.43 -5.31
C ASP A 374 -8.39 -38.27 -5.62
N ASP A 375 -8.53 -39.58 -5.77
CA ASP A 375 -7.38 -40.44 -5.99
C ASP A 375 -6.75 -40.27 -7.38
N ALA A 376 -7.53 -39.89 -8.41
CA ALA A 376 -7.01 -39.59 -9.74
C ALA A 376 -6.18 -38.31 -9.73
N VAL A 377 -6.72 -37.25 -9.15
CA VAL A 377 -6.00 -35.97 -8.96
C VAL A 377 -4.74 -36.17 -8.09
N ARG A 378 -4.81 -36.99 -7.06
CA ARG A 378 -3.64 -37.30 -6.21
C ARG A 378 -2.51 -37.98 -6.98
N ALA A 379 -2.87 -38.92 -7.88
CA ALA A 379 -1.88 -39.58 -8.75
C ALA A 379 -1.22 -38.59 -9.72
N GLU A 380 -1.99 -37.65 -10.26
CA GLU A 380 -1.47 -36.58 -11.11
C GLU A 380 -0.55 -35.62 -10.33
N LEU A 381 -0.94 -35.20 -9.12
CA LEU A 381 -0.13 -34.35 -8.25
C LEU A 381 1.19 -35.02 -7.84
N ALA A 382 1.20 -36.34 -7.64
CA ALA A 382 2.43 -37.09 -7.35
C ALA A 382 3.43 -37.05 -8.52
N GLN A 383 2.94 -37.00 -9.76
CA GLN A 383 3.81 -36.85 -10.94
C GLN A 383 4.33 -35.41 -11.08
N GLN A 384 3.51 -34.42 -10.74
CA GLN A 384 3.88 -33.01 -10.86
C GLN A 384 4.77 -32.51 -9.72
N PHE A 385 4.71 -33.13 -8.55
CA PHE A 385 5.49 -32.80 -7.35
C PHE A 385 6.22 -34.02 -6.80
N PRO A 386 7.29 -34.49 -7.47
CA PRO A 386 8.03 -35.67 -7.05
C PRO A 386 8.71 -35.50 -5.67
N GLU A 387 8.87 -34.25 -5.19
CA GLU A 387 9.36 -33.94 -3.86
C GLU A 387 8.32 -34.19 -2.75
N ALA A 388 7.04 -34.32 -3.09
CA ALA A 388 5.96 -34.60 -2.14
C ALA A 388 5.90 -36.09 -1.83
N THR A 389 5.92 -36.46 -0.55
CA THR A 389 5.76 -37.86 -0.15
C THR A 389 4.31 -38.33 -0.31
N ALA A 390 4.09 -39.65 -0.47
CA ALA A 390 2.76 -40.24 -0.56
C ALA A 390 1.89 -39.88 0.67
N ASP A 391 2.47 -39.89 1.88
CA ASP A 391 1.77 -39.51 3.11
C ASP A 391 1.37 -38.03 3.14
N GLN A 392 2.19 -37.16 2.58
CA GLN A 392 1.86 -35.73 2.46
C GLN A 392 0.71 -35.53 1.48
N LEU A 393 0.75 -36.17 0.31
CA LEU A 393 -0.33 -36.11 -0.67
C LEU A 393 -1.62 -36.75 -0.16
N ALA A 394 -1.54 -37.80 0.67
CA ALA A 394 -2.71 -38.42 1.30
C ALA A 394 -3.45 -37.45 2.26
N GLN A 395 -2.73 -36.54 2.88
CA GLN A 395 -3.31 -35.51 3.76
C GLN A 395 -3.92 -34.33 3.00
N LEU A 396 -3.67 -34.20 1.69
CA LEU A 396 -4.16 -33.11 0.87
C LEU A 396 -5.62 -33.34 0.51
N LYS A 397 -6.51 -32.49 1.05
CA LYS A 397 -7.94 -32.52 0.77
C LYS A 397 -8.33 -31.65 -0.43
N THR A 398 -7.64 -30.53 -0.60
CA THR A 398 -7.85 -29.58 -1.69
C THR A 398 -6.54 -28.97 -2.14
N TYR A 399 -6.47 -28.54 -3.39
CA TYR A 399 -5.40 -27.70 -3.89
C TYR A 399 -5.95 -26.38 -4.45
N GLY A 400 -5.15 -25.33 -4.44
CA GLY A 400 -5.53 -24.01 -4.95
C GLY A 400 -5.24 -23.89 -6.45
N HIS A 401 -6.18 -23.31 -7.19
CA HIS A 401 -6.02 -22.98 -8.61
C HIS A 401 -6.57 -21.59 -8.89
N TYR A 402 -5.82 -20.76 -9.63
CA TYR A 402 -6.27 -19.41 -9.97
C TYR A 402 -7.21 -19.45 -11.16
N ILE A 403 -8.37 -18.82 -11.02
CA ILE A 403 -9.39 -18.70 -12.06
C ILE A 403 -9.93 -17.28 -12.14
N ASN A 404 -10.46 -16.90 -13.29
CA ASN A 404 -11.38 -15.77 -13.34
C ASN A 404 -12.74 -16.23 -12.83
N SER A 405 -13.06 -15.89 -11.61
CA SER A 405 -14.40 -16.03 -11.08
C SER A 405 -15.18 -14.75 -11.40
N ASN A 406 -16.38 -14.86 -11.50
CA ASN A 406 -17.54 -14.02 -11.33
C ASN A 406 -17.42 -12.48 -11.34
N LYS A 407 -18.47 -11.87 -10.82
CA LYS A 407 -18.69 -10.43 -10.78
C LYS A 407 -18.60 -9.91 -9.36
N GLY A 408 -18.08 -8.71 -9.20
CA GLY A 408 -18.12 -7.97 -7.94
C GLY A 408 -18.88 -6.66 -8.11
N VAL A 409 -19.51 -6.21 -7.05
CA VAL A 409 -20.10 -4.88 -6.97
C VAL A 409 -19.73 -4.26 -5.63
N VAL A 410 -19.10 -3.09 -5.68
CA VAL A 410 -18.85 -2.27 -4.49
C VAL A 410 -19.58 -0.95 -4.66
N ARG A 411 -20.43 -0.61 -3.71
CA ARG A 411 -21.14 0.66 -3.67
C ARG A 411 -20.98 1.32 -2.32
N GLY A 412 -20.93 2.63 -2.31
CA GLY A 412 -20.73 3.35 -1.06
C GLY A 412 -21.11 4.80 -1.10
N LEU A 413 -21.06 5.37 0.09
CA LEU A 413 -21.24 6.80 0.35
C LEU A 413 -20.07 7.26 1.21
N GLN A 414 -19.46 8.39 0.88
CA GLN A 414 -18.45 9.06 1.69
C GLN A 414 -18.95 10.46 2.03
N ALA A 415 -18.75 10.87 3.27
CA ALA A 415 -19.06 12.21 3.74
C ALA A 415 -17.89 12.74 4.57
N ASN A 416 -17.38 13.90 4.21
CA ASN A 416 -16.23 14.51 4.87
C ASN A 416 -16.61 15.94 5.29
N ALA A 417 -16.21 16.32 6.50
CA ALA A 417 -16.36 17.65 7.04
C ALA A 417 -15.06 18.12 7.68
N THR A 418 -14.63 19.32 7.33
CA THR A 418 -13.51 20.01 8.02
C THR A 418 -13.99 21.39 8.42
N VAL A 419 -13.84 21.73 9.69
CA VAL A 419 -14.27 22.99 10.29
C VAL A 419 -13.06 23.68 10.93
N SER A 420 -12.72 24.87 10.46
CA SER A 420 -11.76 25.77 11.13
C SER A 420 -12.52 26.57 12.17
N VAL A 421 -12.55 26.07 13.42
CA VAL A 421 -13.26 26.71 14.55
C VAL A 421 -12.63 28.06 14.91
N THR A 422 -11.31 28.06 14.92
CA THR A 422 -10.48 29.27 15.08
C THR A 422 -9.29 29.19 14.11
N ASN A 423 -8.42 30.19 14.14
CA ASN A 423 -7.15 30.11 13.38
C ASN A 423 -6.24 28.98 13.87
N ASP A 424 -6.40 28.55 15.14
CA ASP A 424 -5.55 27.58 15.81
C ASP A 424 -6.20 26.20 15.92
N LEU A 425 -7.54 26.11 15.86
CA LEU A 425 -8.29 24.88 16.07
C LEU A 425 -9.09 24.48 14.83
N SER A 426 -8.82 23.27 14.34
CA SER A 426 -9.60 22.62 13.30
C SER A 426 -10.14 21.27 13.76
N LEU A 427 -11.36 20.97 13.31
CA LEU A 427 -12.03 19.68 13.52
C LEU A 427 -12.23 19.01 12.17
N MET A 428 -12.12 17.69 12.14
CA MET A 428 -12.43 16.90 10.96
C MET A 428 -13.23 15.66 11.31
N ILE A 429 -14.16 15.30 10.42
CA ILE A 429 -14.97 14.08 10.51
C ILE A 429 -15.04 13.50 9.10
N ASN A 430 -14.71 12.22 8.96
CA ASN A 430 -14.84 11.48 7.72
C ASN A 430 -15.64 10.21 7.99
N TYR A 431 -16.71 10.02 7.27
CA TYR A 431 -17.56 8.84 7.35
C TYR A 431 -17.59 8.13 6.01
N ALA A 432 -17.48 6.81 6.01
CA ALA A 432 -17.67 6.00 4.84
C ALA A 432 -18.61 4.82 5.12
N TYR A 433 -19.59 4.66 4.25
CA TYR A 433 -20.39 3.46 4.12
C TYR A 433 -19.95 2.70 2.87
N THR A 434 -19.62 1.41 3.00
CA THR A 434 -19.19 0.55 1.90
C THR A 434 -19.94 -0.77 1.94
N ASN A 435 -20.52 -1.16 0.82
CA ASN A 435 -21.18 -2.45 0.66
C ASN A 435 -20.59 -3.16 -0.57
N GLY A 436 -19.70 -4.13 -0.29
CA GLY A 436 -19.06 -4.97 -1.29
C GLY A 436 -19.73 -6.35 -1.34
N ARG A 437 -20.01 -6.82 -2.55
CA ARG A 437 -20.55 -8.16 -2.83
C ARG A 437 -19.81 -8.79 -4.00
N SER A 438 -19.64 -10.11 -3.94
CA SER A 438 -19.17 -10.93 -5.06
C SER A 438 -20.18 -12.01 -5.38
N LYS A 439 -20.23 -12.41 -6.64
CA LYS A 439 -21.11 -13.48 -7.11
C LYS A 439 -20.27 -14.73 -7.36
N ASN A 440 -20.43 -15.78 -6.56
CA ASN A 440 -19.76 -17.07 -6.69
C ASN A 440 -20.78 -18.16 -7.03
N ALA A 441 -20.54 -18.94 -8.04
CA ALA A 441 -21.43 -20.03 -8.49
C ALA A 441 -22.92 -19.61 -8.56
N GLY A 442 -23.18 -18.39 -9.05
CA GLY A 442 -24.54 -17.86 -9.18
C GLY A 442 -25.09 -17.14 -7.94
N THR A 443 -24.48 -17.26 -6.76
CA THR A 443 -24.96 -16.70 -5.49
C THR A 443 -24.17 -15.45 -5.09
N TRP A 444 -24.88 -14.40 -4.69
CA TRP A 444 -24.28 -13.17 -4.18
C TRP A 444 -23.94 -13.28 -2.69
N THR A 445 -22.66 -13.13 -2.35
CA THR A 445 -22.16 -13.10 -0.97
C THR A 445 -21.53 -11.74 -0.65
N VAL A 446 -21.45 -11.39 0.63
CA VAL A 446 -20.69 -10.22 1.08
C VAL A 446 -19.20 -10.49 0.86
N LEU A 447 -18.44 -9.50 0.45
CA LEU A 447 -16.98 -9.61 0.38
C LEU A 447 -16.43 -9.86 1.79
N GLU A 448 -15.57 -10.87 1.90
CA GLU A 448 -14.93 -11.20 3.16
C GLU A 448 -13.97 -10.10 3.63
N ARG A 449 -13.74 -10.06 4.94
CA ARG A 449 -12.85 -9.08 5.61
C ARG A 449 -13.24 -7.64 5.35
N THR A 450 -14.54 -7.38 5.12
CA THR A 450 -15.08 -6.03 4.95
C THR A 450 -15.97 -5.61 6.11
N PHE A 451 -15.96 -4.33 6.41
CA PHE A 451 -16.87 -3.68 7.34
C PHE A 451 -17.69 -2.62 6.60
N LYS A 452 -18.94 -2.44 7.01
CA LYS A 452 -19.87 -1.55 6.29
C LYS A 452 -19.66 -0.08 6.62
N ASN A 453 -19.35 0.25 7.86
CA ASN A 453 -19.25 1.63 8.32
C ASN A 453 -17.87 1.90 8.90
N SER A 454 -17.28 3.01 8.54
CA SER A 454 -16.09 3.56 9.19
C SER A 454 -16.27 5.04 9.46
N LEU A 455 -15.74 5.49 10.60
CA LEU A 455 -15.73 6.88 11.02
C LEU A 455 -14.33 7.24 11.48
N THR A 456 -13.77 8.32 10.96
CA THR A 456 -12.57 8.95 11.50
C THR A 456 -12.92 10.36 11.93
N ALA A 457 -12.57 10.71 13.16
CA ALA A 457 -12.77 12.06 13.68
C ALA A 457 -11.47 12.58 14.29
N GLY A 458 -11.22 13.88 14.19
CA GLY A 458 -10.00 14.48 14.71
C GLY A 458 -10.18 15.94 15.09
N ALA A 459 -9.33 16.37 16.02
CA ALA A 459 -9.14 17.76 16.41
C ALA A 459 -7.65 18.10 16.36
N ASN A 460 -7.31 19.17 15.68
CA ASN A 460 -5.95 19.67 15.59
C ASN A 460 -5.93 21.09 16.16
N TYR A 461 -5.12 21.29 17.19
CA TYR A 461 -4.85 22.60 17.77
C TYR A 461 -3.37 22.94 17.56
N ASN A 462 -3.07 24.11 17.01
CA ASN A 462 -1.71 24.60 16.79
C ASN A 462 -1.66 26.10 17.14
N HIS A 463 -0.93 26.44 18.19
CA HIS A 463 -0.75 27.82 18.59
C HIS A 463 0.72 28.17 18.72
N THR A 464 1.09 29.35 18.23
CA THR A 464 2.49 29.82 18.24
C THR A 464 2.62 31.05 19.13
N TRP A 465 3.50 30.94 20.15
CA TRP A 465 3.96 32.05 20.99
C TRP A 465 5.42 32.37 20.63
N ARG A 466 5.65 33.42 19.89
CA ARG A 466 7.01 33.85 19.46
C ARG A 466 7.74 32.71 18.72
N ASN A 467 8.65 32.04 19.42
CA ASN A 467 9.51 30.97 18.88
C ASN A 467 9.15 29.57 19.38
N TYR A 468 8.03 29.45 20.06
CA TYR A 468 7.48 28.17 20.51
C TYR A 468 6.09 27.90 19.90
N THR A 469 5.87 26.70 19.35
CA THR A 469 4.58 26.26 18.87
C THR A 469 4.15 24.99 19.61
N LEU A 470 2.96 25.01 20.21
CA LEU A 470 2.29 23.82 20.73
C LEU A 470 1.34 23.27 19.68
N GLY A 471 1.54 22.03 19.31
CA GLY A 471 0.58 21.24 18.53
C GLY A 471 -0.09 20.18 19.43
N VAL A 472 -1.40 20.06 19.34
CA VAL A 472 -2.18 18.97 19.99
C VAL A 472 -3.03 18.31 18.91
N ASN A 473 -2.88 17.01 18.76
CA ASN A 473 -3.66 16.19 17.83
C ASN A 473 -4.42 15.12 18.61
N LEU A 474 -5.73 15.16 18.52
CA LEU A 474 -6.63 14.11 18.97
C LEU A 474 -7.26 13.48 17.74
N ASN A 475 -7.16 12.17 17.59
CA ASN A 475 -7.79 11.46 16.48
C ASN A 475 -8.41 10.14 16.93
N GLY A 476 -9.54 9.80 16.33
CA GLY A 476 -10.25 8.55 16.58
C GLY A 476 -10.61 7.88 15.24
N ARG A 477 -10.53 6.56 15.24
CA ARG A 477 -10.99 5.71 14.15
C ARG A 477 -11.93 4.64 14.71
N PHE A 478 -13.08 4.49 14.06
CA PHE A 478 -14.12 3.54 14.43
C PHE A 478 -14.56 2.76 13.19
N GLN A 479 -14.82 1.48 13.36
CA GLN A 479 -15.37 0.62 12.30
C GLN A 479 -16.46 -0.29 12.85
N SER A 480 -17.45 -0.61 12.02
CA SER A 480 -18.46 -1.61 12.35
C SER A 480 -17.88 -3.03 12.32
N ALA A 481 -18.69 -4.02 12.73
CA ALA A 481 -18.31 -5.42 12.66
C ALA A 481 -17.78 -5.80 11.27
N THR A 482 -16.71 -6.60 11.25
CA THR A 482 -16.06 -7.12 10.04
C THR A 482 -16.62 -8.49 9.71
N TYR A 483 -17.01 -8.68 8.46
CA TYR A 483 -17.58 -9.94 7.97
C TYR A 483 -16.49 -10.98 7.66
N TYR A 484 -16.66 -12.19 8.19
CA TYR A 484 -15.82 -13.36 7.91
C TYR A 484 -16.71 -14.54 7.49
N PRO A 485 -16.62 -15.03 6.23
CA PRO A 485 -17.44 -16.18 5.80
C PRO A 485 -17.03 -17.46 6.53
N GLY A 486 -18.02 -18.19 7.05
CA GLY A 486 -17.79 -19.43 7.80
C GLY A 486 -17.30 -19.25 9.23
N TYR A 487 -17.22 -18.02 9.72
CA TYR A 487 -16.82 -17.65 11.09
C TYR A 487 -17.77 -16.62 11.68
N ASP A 488 -17.68 -16.42 12.98
CA ASP A 488 -18.35 -15.29 13.62
C ASP A 488 -17.75 -13.97 13.15
N ASN A 489 -18.59 -12.97 12.94
CA ASN A 489 -18.13 -11.63 12.59
C ASN A 489 -17.29 -11.04 13.72
N ALA A 490 -16.14 -10.45 13.39
CA ALA A 490 -15.39 -9.68 14.35
C ALA A 490 -16.20 -8.45 14.80
N PRO A 491 -16.30 -8.16 16.10
CA PRO A 491 -17.09 -7.04 16.61
C PRO A 491 -16.57 -5.70 16.09
N GLY A 492 -17.41 -4.67 16.17
CA GLY A 492 -17.01 -3.29 15.87
C GLY A 492 -15.91 -2.84 16.82
N TYR A 493 -15.01 -2.01 16.31
CA TYR A 493 -13.79 -1.64 16.98
C TYR A 493 -13.46 -0.16 16.77
N GLY A 494 -12.92 0.48 17.80
CA GLY A 494 -12.49 1.88 17.71
C GLY A 494 -11.34 2.22 18.64
N VAL A 495 -10.45 3.08 18.17
CA VAL A 495 -9.31 3.61 18.93
C VAL A 495 -9.27 5.12 18.88
N ILE A 496 -8.79 5.72 19.97
CA ILE A 496 -8.52 7.15 20.07
C ILE A 496 -7.05 7.33 20.45
N ASN A 497 -6.37 8.22 19.74
CA ASN A 497 -4.99 8.60 19.98
C ASN A 497 -4.88 10.07 20.33
N LEU A 498 -3.97 10.41 21.21
CA LEU A 498 -3.64 11.78 21.61
C LEU A 498 -2.14 12.00 21.46
N ASN A 499 -1.74 13.01 20.70
CA ASN A 499 -0.34 13.35 20.50
C ASN A 499 -0.13 14.85 20.69
N THR A 500 0.97 15.23 21.32
CA THR A 500 1.43 16.62 21.42
C THR A 500 2.80 16.79 20.78
N THR A 501 3.01 17.94 20.18
CA THR A 501 4.29 18.36 19.61
C THR A 501 4.67 19.73 20.14
N HIS A 502 5.95 19.90 20.45
CA HIS A 502 6.49 21.10 21.06
C HIS A 502 7.61 21.63 20.17
N THR A 503 7.32 22.58 19.27
CA THR A 503 8.30 23.11 18.33
C THR A 503 9.01 24.32 18.93
N PHE A 504 10.31 24.21 19.13
CA PHE A 504 11.21 25.30 19.52
C PHE A 504 12.01 25.76 18.30
N THR A 505 11.86 27.04 17.93
CA THR A 505 12.66 27.67 16.88
C THR A 505 13.81 28.42 17.52
N ILE A 506 15.05 27.98 17.28
CA ILE A 506 16.27 28.52 17.88
C ILE A 506 17.05 29.26 16.80
N GLY A 507 17.04 30.57 16.88
CA GLY A 507 17.54 31.43 15.81
C GLY A 507 16.75 31.23 14.51
N LYS A 508 17.45 31.31 13.36
CA LYS A 508 16.83 31.08 12.04
C LYS A 508 17.10 29.69 11.48
N MET A 509 18.03 28.94 12.08
CA MET A 509 18.60 27.73 11.50
C MET A 509 18.12 26.45 12.16
N TYR A 510 17.71 26.48 13.44
CA TYR A 510 17.39 25.25 14.16
C TYR A 510 15.92 25.17 14.55
N LYS A 511 15.32 24.00 14.37
CA LYS A 511 14.03 23.63 14.96
C LYS A 511 14.16 22.32 15.71
N LEU A 512 13.80 22.33 16.99
CA LEU A 512 13.74 21.17 17.86
C LEU A 512 12.27 20.87 18.14
N VAL A 513 11.83 19.64 17.86
CA VAL A 513 10.43 19.25 17.97
C VAL A 513 10.31 17.96 18.78
N PRO A 514 10.40 18.00 20.12
CA PRO A 514 9.99 16.89 20.95
C PRO A 514 8.47 16.65 20.82
N SER A 515 8.08 15.41 20.94
CA SER A 515 6.68 14.98 20.91
C SER A 515 6.43 13.89 21.95
N ILE A 516 5.24 13.88 22.51
CA ILE A 516 4.76 12.82 23.39
C ILE A 516 3.30 12.52 23.05
N GLY A 517 2.95 11.24 23.05
CA GLY A 517 1.60 10.80 22.72
C GLY A 517 1.24 9.49 23.38
N ILE A 518 -0.03 9.20 23.33
CA ILE A 518 -0.61 7.91 23.73
C ILE A 518 -1.44 7.40 22.57
N ASP A 519 -1.00 6.31 21.99
CA ASP A 519 -1.79 5.56 21.02
C ASP A 519 -2.76 4.64 21.79
N ASN A 520 -4.01 4.57 21.31
CA ASN A 520 -5.07 3.77 21.94
C ASN A 520 -5.30 4.15 23.43
N VAL A 521 -5.66 5.40 23.68
CA VAL A 521 -5.84 5.99 25.03
C VAL A 521 -6.72 5.11 25.94
N PHE A 522 -7.76 4.48 25.40
CA PHE A 522 -8.72 3.67 26.16
C PHE A 522 -8.36 2.17 26.22
N ASP A 523 -7.17 1.79 25.78
CA ASP A 523 -6.69 0.40 25.80
C ASP A 523 -7.64 -0.60 25.15
N LYS A 524 -8.27 -0.20 24.05
CA LYS A 524 -9.18 -1.07 23.30
C LYS A 524 -8.39 -2.09 22.52
N THR A 525 -8.78 -3.34 22.60
CA THR A 525 -8.18 -4.44 21.85
C THR A 525 -9.15 -4.92 20.78
N ASP A 526 -8.59 -5.25 19.63
CA ASP A 526 -9.32 -5.79 18.48
C ASP A 526 -9.38 -7.32 18.62
N HIS A 527 -10.56 -7.84 18.84
CA HIS A 527 -10.81 -9.28 18.94
C HIS A 527 -11.25 -9.82 17.58
N ARG A 528 -10.33 -9.99 16.65
CA ARG A 528 -10.63 -10.68 15.40
C ARG A 528 -10.48 -12.18 15.59
N ILE A 529 -11.46 -12.91 15.09
CA ILE A 529 -11.46 -14.36 15.12
C ILE A 529 -11.03 -14.83 13.73
N ASP A 530 -9.81 -15.34 13.62
CA ASP A 530 -9.30 -15.84 12.34
C ASP A 530 -9.79 -17.26 12.01
N THR A 531 -10.16 -18.03 13.03
CA THR A 531 -10.70 -19.39 12.84
C THR A 531 -11.68 -19.73 13.97
N PRO A 532 -12.65 -20.64 13.76
CA PRO A 532 -13.54 -21.12 14.81
C PRO A 532 -12.81 -21.73 16.02
N SER A 533 -11.57 -22.18 15.79
CA SER A 533 -10.70 -22.77 16.80
C SER A 533 -9.77 -21.78 17.49
N GLN A 534 -9.67 -20.55 17.00
CA GLN A 534 -8.85 -19.48 17.60
C GLN A 534 -9.76 -18.38 18.15
N LYS A 535 -10.27 -18.55 19.34
CA LYS A 535 -11.20 -17.60 19.97
C LYS A 535 -10.56 -16.31 20.47
N VAL A 536 -9.24 -16.16 20.39
CA VAL A 536 -8.54 -14.98 20.93
C VAL A 536 -7.34 -14.62 20.07
N ALA A 537 -7.55 -13.91 18.99
CA ALA A 537 -6.48 -13.19 18.33
C ALA A 537 -6.63 -11.69 18.64
N LEU A 538 -5.75 -11.15 19.46
CA LEU A 538 -5.68 -9.74 19.77
C LEU A 538 -4.74 -9.08 18.77
N TYR A 539 -5.28 -8.37 17.78
CA TYR A 539 -4.49 -7.71 16.73
C TYR A 539 -4.04 -6.29 17.10
N SER A 540 -4.46 -5.79 18.26
CA SER A 540 -4.03 -4.49 18.75
C SER A 540 -2.99 -4.65 19.86
N PRO A 541 -1.91 -3.88 19.83
CA PRO A 541 -0.89 -3.89 20.89
C PRO A 541 -1.42 -3.34 22.22
N GLY A 542 -2.65 -2.82 22.27
CA GLY A 542 -3.21 -2.11 23.41
C GLY A 542 -2.72 -0.66 23.47
N ARG A 543 -2.74 -0.08 24.66
CA ARG A 543 -2.25 1.28 24.90
C ARG A 543 -0.73 1.34 24.79
N MET A 544 -0.23 2.33 24.06
CA MET A 544 1.21 2.56 23.93
C MET A 544 1.56 4.03 24.16
N LEU A 545 2.59 4.27 24.97
CA LEU A 545 3.24 5.57 25.06
C LEU A 545 4.14 5.73 23.82
N VAL A 546 4.12 6.91 23.22
CA VAL A 546 4.95 7.27 22.06
C VAL A 546 5.73 8.53 22.42
N VAL A 547 7.05 8.50 22.23
CA VAL A 547 7.93 9.65 22.41
C VAL A 547 8.72 9.85 21.14
N GLY A 548 8.84 11.09 20.71
CA GLY A 548 9.62 11.44 19.51
C GLY A 548 10.45 12.70 19.69
N LEU A 549 11.48 12.78 18.90
CA LEU A 549 12.33 13.96 18.78
C LEU A 549 12.68 14.20 17.32
N LYS A 550 12.28 15.35 16.79
CA LYS A 550 12.72 15.78 15.47
C LYS A 550 13.64 17.01 15.59
N VAL A 551 14.77 16.95 14.92
CA VAL A 551 15.75 18.03 14.84
C VAL A 551 15.89 18.43 13.38
N ASN A 552 15.76 19.73 13.09
CA ASN A 552 15.99 20.27 11.76
C ASN A 552 17.03 21.37 11.84
N PHE A 553 17.98 21.30 10.94
CA PHE A 553 18.95 22.36 10.67
C PHE A 553 18.81 22.79 9.21
N ALA A 554 18.75 24.10 8.96
CA ALA A 554 18.65 24.69 7.63
C ALA A 554 19.55 25.92 7.52
N LYS A 555 20.42 25.99 6.48
CA LYS A 555 21.37 27.09 6.23
C LYS A 555 21.36 27.49 4.76
#